data_e68489ee3e38ac1f8c1b3a103f03d231
#
_entry.id   e68489ee3e38ac1f8c1b3a103f03d231
#
_cell.length_a   1.000
_cell.length_b   1.000
_cell.length_c   1.000
_cell.angle_alpha   90.00
_cell.angle_beta   90.00
_cell.angle_gamma   90.00
#
_symmetry.space_group_name_H-M   'P 1'
#
loop_
_entity.id
_entity.type
_entity.pdbx_description
1 polymer ?
#
loop_
_entity_poly.entity_id
_entity_poly.type
_entity_poly.pdbx_seq_one_letter_code
_entity_poly.pdbx_strand_id
1 'polypeptide(L)'
;LKEPETVGEALEVIRAFVEQDAAGDGQTIGLACSTDVVAGADQTYGVDATFIHAGAMPCHWILDKNGNVVYGSVTQETKEALLKLHNLYEDEILDQRFLLRKTENIDDLLKTGHCGAIYGRWWAPNNPLSAAYNVDSNAEWKPYLLDKEQVNETQKISVFESYDQWMYVVVRKGYEHPEIVAKYV
;
A
#
# COMPACT_ATOMS: atom_id res chain seq x y z
N LEU A 1 18.28 7.44 12.22
CA LEU A 1 17.44 6.24 12.42
C LEU A 1 18.04 5.08 11.63
N LYS A 2 17.94 3.85 12.17
CA LYS A 2 18.35 2.63 11.46
C LYS A 2 17.39 2.37 10.30
N GLU A 3 17.89 1.82 9.20
CA GLU A 3 17.04 1.38 8.10
C GLU A 3 16.14 0.23 8.57
N PRO A 4 14.81 0.32 8.34
CA PRO A 4 13.88 -0.69 8.81
C PRO A 4 13.96 -1.96 7.97
N GLU A 5 13.91 -3.11 8.63
CA GLU A 5 13.88 -4.44 8.02
C GLU A 5 12.55 -5.17 8.29
N THR A 6 11.80 -4.69 9.29
CA THR A 6 10.50 -5.23 9.70
C THR A 6 9.43 -4.14 9.69
N VAL A 7 8.16 -4.55 9.65
CA VAL A 7 7.03 -3.59 9.75
C VAL A 7 7.08 -2.83 11.09
N GLY A 8 7.45 -3.50 12.18
CA GLY A 8 7.60 -2.85 13.49
C GLY A 8 8.64 -1.74 13.45
N GLU A 9 9.85 -2.01 12.94
CA GLU A 9 10.90 -1.00 12.78
C GLU A 9 10.48 0.14 11.83
N ALA A 10 9.74 -0.16 10.76
CA ALA A 10 9.22 0.86 9.86
C ALA A 10 8.20 1.78 10.57
N LEU A 11 7.32 1.22 11.37
CA LEU A 11 6.36 2.01 12.16
C LEU A 11 7.04 2.89 13.20
N GLU A 12 8.15 2.45 13.80
CA GLU A 12 8.99 3.27 14.68
C GLU A 12 9.58 4.49 13.95
N VAL A 13 10.07 4.28 12.72
CA VAL A 13 10.57 5.38 11.87
C VAL A 13 9.43 6.33 11.52
N ILE A 14 8.28 5.81 11.12
CA ILE A 14 7.10 6.62 10.77
C ILE A 14 6.62 7.44 11.98
N ARG A 15 6.58 6.84 13.17
CA ARG A 15 6.25 7.51 14.41
C ARG A 15 7.19 8.68 14.67
N ALA A 16 8.50 8.50 14.47
CA ALA A 16 9.48 9.55 14.66
C ALA A 16 9.26 10.74 13.69
N PHE A 17 8.77 10.54 12.48
CA PHE A 17 8.39 11.63 11.57
C PHE A 17 7.27 12.50 12.16
N VAL A 18 6.25 11.88 12.75
CA VAL A 18 5.12 12.59 13.37
C VAL A 18 5.56 13.32 14.64
N GLU A 19 6.23 12.61 15.56
CA GLU A 19 6.66 13.16 16.85
C GLU A 19 7.65 14.32 16.70
N GLN A 20 8.49 14.31 15.67
CA GLN A 20 9.46 15.37 15.39
C GLN A 20 8.92 16.44 14.46
N ASP A 21 7.67 16.30 14.03
CA ASP A 21 7.05 17.21 13.05
C ASP A 21 7.99 17.49 11.86
N ALA A 22 8.26 16.47 11.06
CA ALA A 22 9.24 16.55 9.98
C ALA A 22 8.90 17.62 8.93
N ALA A 23 7.63 17.97 8.76
CA ALA A 23 7.18 19.08 7.91
C ALA A 23 7.44 20.45 8.56
N GLY A 24 7.54 20.53 9.90
CA GLY A 24 7.86 21.74 10.66
C GLY A 24 6.70 22.71 10.83
N ASP A 25 5.48 22.31 10.58
CA ASP A 25 4.27 23.16 10.66
C ASP A 25 3.10 22.51 11.43
N GLY A 26 3.36 21.38 12.08
CA GLY A 26 2.36 20.64 12.85
C GLY A 26 1.37 19.84 11.98
N GLN A 27 1.67 19.61 10.71
CA GLN A 27 0.81 18.91 9.80
C GLN A 27 1.41 17.61 9.22
N THR A 28 2.49 17.12 9.84
CA THR A 28 3.14 15.88 9.41
C THR A 28 2.21 14.68 9.56
N ILE A 29 2.00 13.96 8.48
CA ILE A 29 1.27 12.70 8.41
C ILE A 29 2.30 11.56 8.39
N GLY A 30 2.17 10.58 9.29
CA GLY A 30 3.07 9.44 9.35
C GLY A 30 2.91 8.53 8.14
N LEU A 31 1.77 7.88 8.05
CA LEU A 31 1.41 6.95 6.97
C LEU A 31 0.18 7.47 6.23
N ALA A 32 0.35 7.80 4.96
CA ALA A 32 -0.79 8.16 4.12
C ALA A 32 -1.57 6.93 3.69
N CYS A 33 -2.88 7.06 3.66
CA CYS A 33 -3.81 6.04 3.20
C CYS A 33 -4.93 6.70 2.39
N SER A 34 -5.34 6.07 1.31
CA SER A 34 -6.51 6.47 0.54
C SER A 34 -7.81 5.90 1.15
N THR A 35 -8.94 6.39 0.66
CA THR A 35 -10.27 5.86 1.00
C THR A 35 -10.36 4.34 0.75
N ASP A 36 -9.65 3.85 -0.26
CA ASP A 36 -9.57 2.44 -0.61
C ASP A 36 -8.51 1.76 0.27
N VAL A 37 -8.86 1.47 1.50
CA VAL A 37 -7.98 0.85 2.52
C VAL A 37 -7.34 -0.44 1.99
N VAL A 38 -8.11 -1.25 1.27
CA VAL A 38 -7.66 -2.43 0.53
C VAL A 38 -7.71 -2.11 -0.95
N ALA A 39 -6.62 -1.60 -1.47
CA ALA A 39 -6.57 -1.06 -2.83
C ALA A 39 -6.30 -2.13 -3.91
N GLY A 40 -5.81 -3.31 -3.51
CA GLY A 40 -5.46 -4.37 -4.43
C GLY A 40 -4.15 -4.12 -5.21
N ALA A 41 -3.93 -4.97 -6.24
CA ALA A 41 -2.62 -5.03 -6.91
C ALA A 41 -2.25 -3.77 -7.70
N ASP A 42 -3.21 -2.98 -8.15
CA ASP A 42 -2.96 -1.93 -9.15
C ASP A 42 -3.03 -0.50 -8.59
N GLN A 43 -3.26 -0.34 -7.29
CA GLN A 43 -3.42 0.98 -6.69
C GLN A 43 -2.31 1.31 -5.71
N THR A 44 -1.95 2.58 -5.63
CA THR A 44 -1.08 3.15 -4.60
C THR A 44 -1.92 3.60 -3.40
N TYR A 45 -1.25 3.76 -2.26
CA TYR A 45 -1.82 4.31 -1.03
C TYR A 45 -2.83 3.42 -0.30
N GLY A 46 -3.00 2.15 -0.69
CA GLY A 46 -3.68 1.17 0.15
C GLY A 46 -2.78 0.71 1.30
N VAL A 47 -3.37 0.17 2.34
CA VAL A 47 -2.63 -0.43 3.47
C VAL A 47 -2.65 -1.95 3.42
N ASP A 48 -2.73 -2.50 2.21
CA ASP A 48 -2.76 -3.95 1.94
C ASP A 48 -1.62 -4.69 2.63
N ALA A 49 -0.44 -4.08 2.70
CA ALA A 49 0.72 -4.66 3.37
C ALA A 49 0.44 -4.99 4.84
N THR A 50 -0.34 -4.17 5.56
CA THR A 50 -0.73 -4.45 6.95
C THR A 50 -1.56 -5.72 7.05
N PHE A 51 -2.46 -5.95 6.11
CA PHE A 51 -3.26 -7.19 6.05
C PHE A 51 -2.40 -8.40 5.69
N ILE A 52 -1.56 -8.26 4.66
CA ILE A 52 -0.65 -9.32 4.21
C ILE A 52 0.27 -9.78 5.34
N HIS A 53 0.86 -8.86 6.09
CA HIS A 53 1.71 -9.16 7.25
C HIS A 53 0.96 -9.80 8.43
N ALA A 54 -0.35 -9.59 8.52
CA ALA A 54 -1.19 -10.30 9.48
C ALA A 54 -1.66 -11.69 8.97
N GLY A 55 -1.30 -12.06 7.74
CA GLY A 55 -1.80 -13.27 7.08
C GLY A 55 -3.25 -13.16 6.63
N ALA A 56 -3.76 -11.93 6.52
CA ALA A 56 -5.14 -11.64 6.14
C ALA A 56 -5.26 -11.35 4.63
N MET A 57 -6.35 -11.80 4.05
CA MET A 57 -6.69 -11.58 2.64
C MET A 57 -8.12 -11.04 2.51
N PRO A 58 -8.39 -9.81 2.97
CA PRO A 58 -9.73 -9.24 2.87
C PRO A 58 -10.18 -9.13 1.41
N CYS A 59 -11.49 -9.15 1.20
CA CYS A 59 -12.12 -9.10 -0.12
C CYS A 59 -11.88 -10.30 -1.04
N HIS A 60 -11.23 -11.37 -0.54
CA HIS A 60 -10.94 -12.58 -1.29
C HIS A 60 -11.56 -13.82 -0.64
N TRP A 61 -11.90 -14.81 -1.48
CA TRP A 61 -12.24 -16.15 -1.01
C TRP A 61 -10.95 -16.96 -0.88
N ILE A 62 -10.72 -17.52 0.29
CA ILE A 62 -9.49 -18.25 0.61
C ILE A 62 -9.84 -19.64 1.17
N LEU A 63 -8.87 -20.53 1.20
CA LEU A 63 -8.98 -21.79 1.91
C LEU A 63 -8.45 -21.63 3.33
N ASP A 64 -9.24 -22.04 4.31
CA ASP A 64 -8.79 -22.14 5.70
C ASP A 64 -7.82 -23.32 5.90
N LYS A 65 -7.31 -23.47 7.12
CA LYS A 65 -6.38 -24.56 7.50
C LYS A 65 -6.99 -25.96 7.34
N ASN A 66 -8.32 -26.06 7.25
CA ASN A 66 -9.05 -27.31 7.08
C ASN A 66 -9.47 -27.57 5.63
N GLY A 67 -9.12 -26.67 4.71
CA GLY A 67 -9.49 -26.74 3.30
C GLY A 67 -10.91 -26.23 2.99
N ASN A 68 -11.58 -25.56 3.93
CA ASN A 68 -12.89 -24.96 3.68
C ASN A 68 -12.72 -23.60 3.02
N VAL A 69 -13.63 -23.28 2.10
CA VAL A 69 -13.70 -21.95 1.48
C VAL A 69 -14.30 -20.95 2.47
N VAL A 70 -13.57 -19.90 2.78
CA VAL A 70 -13.99 -18.83 3.69
C VAL A 70 -13.76 -17.47 3.05
N TYR A 71 -14.57 -16.49 3.43
CA TYR A 71 -14.38 -15.12 2.94
C TYR A 71 -13.37 -14.40 3.83
N GLY A 72 -12.25 -13.97 3.25
CA GLY A 72 -11.12 -13.43 3.99
C GLY A 72 -11.42 -12.20 4.84
N SER A 73 -12.43 -11.38 4.46
CA SER A 73 -12.79 -10.20 5.25
C SER A 73 -13.40 -10.50 6.63
N VAL A 74 -13.83 -11.74 6.89
CA VAL A 74 -14.44 -12.13 8.18
C VAL A 74 -13.53 -13.04 9.01
N THR A 75 -12.28 -13.18 8.63
CA THR A 75 -11.31 -14.02 9.37
C THR A 75 -10.75 -13.31 10.60
N GLN A 76 -10.18 -14.09 11.51
CA GLN A 76 -9.53 -13.56 12.72
C GLN A 76 -8.30 -12.71 12.35
N GLU A 77 -7.55 -13.12 11.35
CA GLU A 77 -6.36 -12.42 10.84
C GLU A 77 -6.73 -11.01 10.31
N THR A 78 -7.87 -10.89 9.63
CA THR A 78 -8.39 -9.60 9.18
C THR A 78 -8.79 -8.71 10.35
N LYS A 79 -9.41 -9.26 11.38
CA LYS A 79 -9.73 -8.51 12.59
C LYS A 79 -8.48 -7.99 13.29
N GLU A 80 -7.42 -8.80 13.36
CA GLU A 80 -6.13 -8.42 13.96
C GLU A 80 -5.44 -7.32 13.16
N ALA A 81 -5.48 -7.40 11.82
CA ALA A 81 -4.97 -6.34 10.95
C ALA A 81 -5.73 -5.01 11.14
N LEU A 82 -7.06 -5.08 11.21
CA LEU A 82 -7.90 -3.90 11.47
C LEU A 82 -7.61 -3.30 12.84
N LEU A 83 -7.35 -4.12 13.86
CA LEU A 83 -6.97 -3.61 15.18
C LEU A 83 -5.62 -2.89 15.14
N LYS A 84 -4.65 -3.39 14.37
CA LYS A 84 -3.37 -2.69 14.16
C LYS A 84 -3.59 -1.33 13.50
N LEU A 85 -4.41 -1.27 12.45
CA LEU A 85 -4.75 -0.01 11.78
C LEU A 85 -5.51 0.96 12.69
N HIS A 86 -6.42 0.45 13.50
CA HIS A 86 -7.12 1.26 14.51
C HIS A 86 -6.13 1.88 15.51
N ASN A 87 -5.18 1.10 16.02
CA ASN A 87 -4.17 1.61 16.94
C ASN A 87 -3.28 2.69 16.27
N LEU A 88 -2.90 2.50 15.00
CA LEU A 88 -2.15 3.51 14.25
C LEU A 88 -2.97 4.79 14.03
N TYR A 89 -4.28 4.67 13.91
CA TYR A 89 -5.19 5.82 13.81
C TYR A 89 -5.32 6.54 15.15
N GLU A 90 -5.52 5.83 16.26
CA GLU A 90 -5.57 6.42 17.62
C GLU A 90 -4.26 7.10 18.02
N ASP A 91 -3.13 6.57 17.57
CA ASP A 91 -1.79 7.11 17.77
C ASP A 91 -1.45 8.27 16.81
N GLU A 92 -2.38 8.71 15.96
CA GLU A 92 -2.23 9.76 14.94
C GLU A 92 -1.13 9.49 13.89
N ILE A 93 -0.70 8.23 13.76
CA ILE A 93 0.30 7.80 12.77
C ILE A 93 -0.32 7.60 11.40
N LEU A 94 -1.50 6.95 11.35
CA LEU A 94 -2.29 6.85 10.13
C LEU A 94 -3.00 8.17 9.87
N ASP A 95 -3.04 8.60 8.60
CA ASP A 95 -3.71 9.85 8.19
C ASP A 95 -5.13 9.95 8.76
N GLN A 96 -5.36 10.94 9.63
CA GLN A 96 -6.64 11.15 10.31
C GLN A 96 -7.79 11.50 9.36
N ARG A 97 -7.46 11.86 8.13
CA ARG A 97 -8.41 12.24 7.09
C ARG A 97 -8.48 11.23 5.95
N PHE A 98 -7.98 10.02 6.14
CA PHE A 98 -7.87 9.02 5.06
C PHE A 98 -9.20 8.79 4.33
N LEU A 99 -10.34 8.81 5.02
CA LEU A 99 -11.67 8.67 4.41
C LEU A 99 -12.04 9.80 3.44
N LEU A 100 -11.32 10.91 3.46
CA LEU A 100 -11.53 12.07 2.60
C LEU A 100 -10.42 12.19 1.54
N ARG A 101 -9.38 11.37 1.62
CA ARG A 101 -8.24 11.44 0.72
C ARG A 101 -8.53 10.72 -0.59
N LYS A 102 -8.39 11.46 -1.66
CA LYS A 102 -8.22 10.93 -3.01
C LYS A 102 -6.74 10.85 -3.35
N THR A 103 -6.40 10.12 -4.39
CA THR A 103 -5.01 9.98 -4.87
C THR A 103 -4.33 11.35 -5.01
N GLU A 104 -4.99 12.31 -5.64
CA GLU A 104 -4.44 13.66 -5.88
C GLU A 104 -4.11 14.40 -4.59
N ASN A 105 -4.90 14.20 -3.53
CA ASN A 105 -4.64 14.84 -2.23
C ASN A 105 -3.39 14.25 -1.57
N ILE A 106 -3.14 12.95 -1.73
CA ILE A 106 -1.95 12.29 -1.20
C ILE A 106 -0.72 12.70 -2.03
N ASP A 107 -0.85 12.77 -3.35
CA ASP A 107 0.20 13.29 -4.22
C ASP A 107 0.66 14.69 -3.80
N ASP A 108 -0.27 15.56 -3.41
CA ASP A 108 0.06 16.90 -2.93
C ASP A 108 0.78 16.87 -1.57
N LEU A 109 0.40 15.97 -0.66
CA LEU A 109 1.12 15.78 0.60
C LEU A 109 2.56 15.30 0.37
N LEU A 110 2.79 14.42 -0.60
CA LEU A 110 4.12 13.96 -0.98
C LEU A 110 4.97 15.10 -1.54
N LYS A 111 4.40 15.91 -2.43
CA LYS A 111 5.08 17.07 -3.04
C LYS A 111 5.49 18.13 -2.03
N THR A 112 4.69 18.31 -1.01
CA THR A 112 4.89 19.36 0.01
C THR A 112 5.66 18.89 1.24
N GLY A 113 6.09 17.61 1.27
CA GLY A 113 6.87 17.06 2.38
C GLY A 113 6.07 16.76 3.66
N HIS A 114 4.73 16.77 3.58
CA HIS A 114 3.86 16.52 4.74
C HIS A 114 3.57 15.03 4.99
N CYS A 115 4.10 14.14 4.16
CA CYS A 115 3.88 12.70 4.29
C CYS A 115 5.20 11.98 4.56
N GLY A 116 5.28 11.25 5.67
CA GLY A 116 6.47 10.50 6.07
C GLY A 116 6.62 9.16 5.36
N ALA A 117 5.52 8.47 5.08
CA ALA A 117 5.55 7.14 4.47
C ALA A 117 4.30 6.81 3.65
N ILE A 118 4.49 5.95 2.67
CA ILE A 118 3.42 5.31 1.90
C ILE A 118 3.74 3.84 1.69
N TYR A 119 2.73 3.00 1.59
CA TYR A 119 2.91 1.73 0.90
C TYR A 119 2.85 1.96 -0.60
N GLY A 120 3.94 1.65 -1.28
CA GLY A 120 4.13 1.94 -2.70
C GLY A 120 4.37 0.69 -3.53
N ARG A 121 4.16 0.81 -4.82
CA ARG A 121 4.47 -0.19 -5.82
C ARG A 121 5.87 0.06 -6.40
N TRP A 122 6.39 -0.90 -7.16
CA TRP A 122 7.71 -0.79 -7.80
C TRP A 122 7.85 0.45 -8.70
N TRP A 123 6.76 1.00 -9.21
CA TRP A 123 6.75 2.23 -10.03
C TRP A 123 6.67 3.53 -9.23
N ALA A 124 6.46 3.47 -7.91
CA ALA A 124 6.31 4.66 -7.07
C ALA A 124 7.41 5.70 -7.24
N PRO A 125 8.70 5.34 -7.47
CA PRO A 125 9.73 6.33 -7.75
C PRO A 125 9.46 7.19 -8.98
N ASN A 126 8.81 6.62 -10.01
CA ASN A 126 8.46 7.33 -11.24
C ASN A 126 7.14 8.11 -11.11
N ASN A 127 6.20 7.56 -10.37
CA ASN A 127 4.90 8.16 -10.09
C ASN A 127 4.34 7.53 -8.79
N PRO A 128 4.10 8.28 -7.72
CA PRO A 128 4.02 9.76 -7.65
C PRO A 128 5.31 10.48 -7.19
N LEU A 129 6.33 9.76 -6.70
CA LEU A 129 7.45 10.36 -5.97
C LEU A 129 8.33 11.28 -6.82
N SER A 130 8.37 11.08 -8.13
CA SER A 130 9.07 12.00 -9.03
C SER A 130 8.56 13.45 -8.92
N ALA A 131 7.29 13.65 -8.59
CA ALA A 131 6.72 14.98 -8.42
C ALA A 131 7.27 15.68 -7.17
N ALA A 132 7.59 14.95 -6.11
CA ALA A 132 8.24 15.51 -4.92
C ALA A 132 9.64 16.04 -5.23
N TYR A 133 10.44 15.29 -5.99
CA TYR A 133 11.77 15.72 -6.42
C TYR A 133 11.74 16.96 -7.32
N ASN A 134 10.67 17.15 -8.10
CA ASN A 134 10.50 18.34 -8.93
C ASN A 134 10.19 19.61 -8.11
N VAL A 135 9.60 19.45 -6.93
CA VAL A 135 9.30 20.57 -6.02
C VAL A 135 10.48 20.84 -5.10
N ASP A 136 11.06 19.81 -4.52
CA ASP A 136 12.26 19.89 -3.67
C ASP A 136 13.31 18.88 -4.16
N SER A 137 14.38 19.38 -4.74
CA SER A 137 15.48 18.55 -5.23
C SER A 137 16.27 17.83 -4.11
N ASN A 138 16.07 18.22 -2.85
CA ASN A 138 16.66 17.56 -1.70
C ASN A 138 15.73 16.49 -1.09
N ALA A 139 14.50 16.34 -1.59
CA ALA A 139 13.62 15.29 -1.15
C ALA A 139 14.26 13.91 -1.38
N GLU A 140 14.38 13.11 -0.34
CA GLU A 140 14.97 11.77 -0.40
C GLU A 140 13.95 10.72 0.02
N TRP A 141 13.47 9.95 -0.96
CA TRP A 141 12.58 8.82 -0.74
C TRP A 141 13.35 7.51 -0.89
N LYS A 142 13.34 6.69 0.15
CA LYS A 142 14.00 5.38 0.16
C LYS A 142 12.97 4.26 0.19
N PRO A 143 13.04 3.30 -0.73
CA PRO A 143 12.22 2.09 -0.69
C PRO A 143 12.81 1.09 0.31
N TYR A 144 11.95 0.47 1.11
CA TYR A 144 12.30 -0.63 1.99
C TYR A 144 11.41 -1.83 1.70
N LEU A 145 12.04 -2.99 1.57
CA LEU A 145 11.34 -4.27 1.49
C LEU A 145 11.27 -4.86 2.90
N LEU A 146 10.07 -4.95 3.45
CA LEU A 146 9.83 -5.39 4.82
C LEU A 146 9.54 -6.91 4.84
N ASP A 147 10.52 -7.71 4.42
CA ASP A 147 10.37 -9.16 4.21
C ASP A 147 10.93 -10.03 5.36
N LYS A 148 11.65 -9.42 6.31
CA LYS A 148 12.27 -10.13 7.43
C LYS A 148 11.33 -10.40 8.61
N GLU A 149 10.11 -9.91 8.56
CA GLU A 149 9.11 -10.19 9.58
C GLU A 149 8.57 -11.61 9.40
N GLN A 150 9.20 -12.56 10.05
CA GLN A 150 8.62 -13.90 10.16
C GLN A 150 7.49 -13.86 11.19
N VAL A 151 6.26 -14.05 10.73
CA VAL A 151 5.10 -14.18 11.63
C VAL A 151 5.28 -15.39 12.56
N ASN A 152 5.89 -16.45 12.05
CA ASN A 152 6.49 -17.57 12.78
C ASN A 152 7.28 -18.47 11.79
N GLU A 153 8.03 -19.45 12.28
CA GLU A 153 8.89 -20.34 11.45
C GLU A 153 8.11 -21.12 10.36
N THR A 154 6.80 -21.21 10.46
CA THR A 154 5.93 -21.98 9.56
C THR A 154 5.06 -21.10 8.67
N GLN A 155 4.92 -19.82 8.96
CA GLN A 155 4.01 -18.93 8.26
C GLN A 155 4.81 -17.98 7.37
N LYS A 156 4.84 -18.30 6.08
CA LYS A 156 5.43 -17.43 5.05
C LYS A 156 4.49 -16.25 4.80
N ILE A 157 5.06 -15.08 4.51
CA ILE A 157 4.31 -13.95 3.97
C ILE A 157 3.72 -14.40 2.63
N SER A 158 2.40 -14.39 2.55
CA SER A 158 1.68 -14.67 1.30
C SER A 158 1.41 -13.35 0.61
N VAL A 159 1.60 -13.31 -0.70
CA VAL A 159 1.27 -12.16 -1.53
C VAL A 159 0.08 -12.50 -2.41
N PHE A 160 -0.67 -11.48 -2.80
CA PHE A 160 -1.71 -11.67 -3.81
C PHE A 160 -1.05 -12.01 -5.15
N GLU A 161 -1.46 -13.11 -5.73
CA GLU A 161 -1.18 -13.40 -7.11
C GLU A 161 -2.31 -12.79 -7.96
N SER A 162 -1.93 -11.89 -8.87
CA SER A 162 -2.88 -11.32 -9.82
C SER A 162 -3.35 -12.40 -10.78
N TYR A 163 -4.58 -12.29 -11.26
CA TYR A 163 -5.02 -13.13 -12.38
C TYR A 163 -4.08 -12.94 -13.56
N ASP A 164 -3.69 -14.02 -14.21
CA ASP A 164 -2.82 -13.99 -15.40
C ASP A 164 -3.43 -13.20 -16.57
N GLN A 165 -4.73 -12.96 -16.51
CA GLN A 165 -5.50 -12.27 -17.55
C GLN A 165 -6.37 -11.18 -16.91
N TRP A 166 -5.83 -9.98 -16.83
CA TRP A 166 -6.55 -8.81 -16.32
C TRP A 166 -6.89 -7.78 -17.42
N MET A 167 -6.28 -7.92 -18.60
CA MET A 167 -6.59 -7.09 -19.77
C MET A 167 -6.93 -7.95 -20.97
N TYR A 168 -7.92 -7.50 -21.71
CA TYR A 168 -8.33 -8.09 -22.98
C TYR A 168 -8.25 -7.02 -24.05
N VAL A 169 -7.67 -7.38 -25.19
CA VAL A 169 -7.73 -6.55 -26.37
C VAL A 169 -8.89 -7.05 -27.22
N VAL A 170 -9.83 -6.17 -27.49
CA VAL A 170 -11.02 -6.51 -28.29
C VAL A 170 -11.02 -5.73 -29.60
N VAL A 171 -11.44 -6.39 -30.66
CA VAL A 171 -11.58 -5.81 -31.99
C VAL A 171 -13.04 -5.78 -32.37
N ARG A 172 -13.51 -4.66 -32.90
CA ARG A 172 -14.89 -4.53 -33.38
C ARG A 172 -15.20 -5.55 -34.46
N LYS A 173 -16.35 -6.23 -34.38
CA LYS A 173 -16.83 -7.15 -35.43
C LYS A 173 -16.88 -6.42 -36.77
N GLY A 174 -16.29 -7.04 -37.80
CA GLY A 174 -16.24 -6.48 -39.17
C GLY A 174 -15.07 -5.51 -39.41
N TYR A 175 -14.08 -5.42 -38.47
CA TYR A 175 -12.82 -4.75 -38.75
C TYR A 175 -12.00 -5.59 -39.74
N GLU A 176 -11.48 -4.96 -40.80
CA GLU A 176 -10.87 -5.69 -41.94
C GLU A 176 -9.51 -6.34 -41.59
N HIS A 177 -8.79 -5.78 -40.62
CA HIS A 177 -7.43 -6.20 -40.25
C HIS A 177 -7.26 -6.47 -38.76
N PRO A 178 -7.97 -7.44 -38.17
CA PRO A 178 -7.89 -7.73 -36.73
C PRO A 178 -6.50 -8.21 -36.30
N GLU A 179 -5.71 -8.77 -37.19
CA GLU A 179 -4.34 -9.21 -36.96
C GLU A 179 -3.38 -8.08 -36.62
N ILE A 180 -3.70 -6.84 -36.97
CA ILE A 180 -2.88 -5.66 -36.62
C ILE A 180 -2.86 -5.47 -35.09
N VAL A 181 -3.98 -5.68 -34.43
CA VAL A 181 -4.09 -5.52 -32.98
C VAL A 181 -3.20 -6.54 -32.26
N ALA A 182 -3.18 -7.80 -32.72
CA ALA A 182 -2.33 -8.86 -32.18
C ALA A 182 -0.83 -8.60 -32.37
N LYS A 183 -0.43 -7.69 -33.26
CA LYS A 183 0.97 -7.29 -33.47
C LYS A 183 1.40 -6.13 -32.56
N TYR A 184 0.45 -5.48 -31.90
CA TYR A 184 0.69 -4.35 -31.00
C TYR A 184 0.72 -4.76 -29.51
N VAL A 185 0.31 -5.97 -29.19
CA VAL A 185 0.33 -6.60 -27.87
C VAL A 185 1.53 -7.56 -27.83
#